data_1facf677caa31770a1b472833b772cd0
#
_entry.id   1facf677caa31770a1b472833b772cd0
#
_cell.length_a   1.000
_cell.length_b   1.000
_cell.length_c   1.000
_cell.angle_alpha   90.00
_cell.angle_beta   90.00
_cell.angle_gamma   90.00
#
_symmetry.space_group_name_H-M   'P 1'
#
loop_
_entity.id
_entity.type
_entity.pdbx_description
1 polymer ?
#
loop_
_entity_poly.entity_id
_entity_poly.type
_entity_poly.pdbx_seq_one_letter_code
_entity_poly.pdbx_strand_id
1 'polypeptide(L)'
;KDLVIEGKLSDYGLNNTPAALRKEKEMRFKKSKPMDSITDLDLNTLSRNVTVKEYRYGPLNPEDEKGSKKFWEDKAEMWDTTVEHAKTSRCSNCSAFNQKPATINKIAKAIGDQGKKIVKQSNIGFCEFFWFKCAGARTCDAWVGGGPIT
;
A
#
# COMPACT_ATOMS: atom_id res chain seq x y z
N LYS A 1 -4.69 8.23 9.97
CA LYS A 1 -4.53 6.97 9.24
C LYS A 1 -5.86 6.38 8.76
N ASP A 2 -6.93 6.66 9.47
CA ASP A 2 -8.27 6.18 9.09
C ASP A 2 -8.94 7.11 8.07
N LEU A 3 -8.37 8.27 7.84
CA LEU A 3 -8.93 9.30 6.96
C LEU A 3 -9.15 8.81 5.53
N VAL A 4 -8.24 7.99 5.02
CA VAL A 4 -8.29 7.48 3.64
C VAL A 4 -9.54 6.67 3.38
N ILE A 5 -9.99 5.90 4.37
CA ILE A 5 -11.12 4.99 4.21
C ILE A 5 -12.44 5.51 4.78
N GLU A 6 -12.40 6.62 5.49
CA GLU A 6 -13.61 7.28 6.00
C GLU A 6 -14.27 8.21 4.99
N GLY A 7 -13.56 8.58 3.92
CA GLY A 7 -14.09 9.41 2.86
C GLY A 7 -15.08 8.69 1.96
N LYS A 8 -15.72 9.44 1.08
CA LYS A 8 -16.58 8.87 0.05
C LYS A 8 -15.70 8.31 -1.07
N LEU A 9 -16.13 7.23 -1.72
CA LEU A 9 -15.39 6.64 -2.83
C LEU A 9 -15.12 7.64 -3.95
N SER A 10 -16.02 8.61 -4.17
CA SER A 10 -15.82 9.68 -5.15
C SER A 10 -14.58 10.52 -4.85
N ASP A 11 -14.24 10.70 -3.58
CA ASP A 11 -13.08 11.49 -3.15
C ASP A 11 -11.77 10.81 -3.57
N TYR A 12 -11.82 9.52 -3.86
CA TYR A 12 -10.66 8.71 -4.27
C TYR A 12 -10.65 8.44 -5.77
N GLY A 13 -11.41 9.18 -6.55
CA GLY A 13 -11.43 9.04 -8.00
C GLY A 13 -12.19 7.84 -8.53
N LEU A 14 -13.14 7.31 -7.76
CA LEU A 14 -13.96 6.15 -8.13
C LEU A 14 -15.34 6.56 -8.65
N ASN A 15 -15.43 7.72 -9.31
CA ASN A 15 -16.69 8.29 -9.78
C ASN A 15 -17.39 7.48 -10.89
N ASN A 16 -16.63 6.66 -11.62
CA ASN A 16 -17.18 5.86 -12.71
C ASN A 16 -17.87 4.57 -12.24
N THR A 17 -17.83 4.30 -10.92
CA THR A 17 -18.50 3.14 -10.35
C THR A 17 -20.00 3.40 -10.28
N PRO A 18 -20.86 2.47 -10.69
CA PRO A 18 -22.30 2.62 -10.51
C PRO A 18 -22.67 2.98 -9.08
N ALA A 19 -23.64 3.88 -8.91
CA ALA A 19 -23.99 4.44 -7.61
C ALA A 19 -24.28 3.38 -6.55
N ALA A 20 -25.01 2.33 -6.90
CA ALA A 20 -25.33 1.24 -5.96
C ALA A 20 -24.08 0.48 -5.50
N LEU A 21 -23.19 0.15 -6.44
CA LEU A 21 -21.93 -0.55 -6.13
C LEU A 21 -21.00 0.33 -5.31
N ARG A 22 -20.93 1.60 -5.64
CA ARG A 22 -20.12 2.56 -4.89
C ARG A 22 -20.59 2.68 -3.44
N LYS A 23 -21.91 2.78 -3.23
CA LYS A 23 -22.50 2.84 -1.90
C LYS A 23 -22.21 1.57 -1.09
N GLU A 24 -22.31 0.41 -1.72
CA GLU A 24 -21.96 -0.86 -1.08
C GLU A 24 -20.51 -0.88 -0.61
N LYS A 25 -19.58 -0.45 -1.45
CA LYS A 25 -18.16 -0.39 -1.11
C LYS A 25 -17.88 0.61 0.02
N GLU A 26 -18.53 1.76 0.01
CA GLU A 26 -18.43 2.73 1.12
C GLU A 26 -18.91 2.12 2.44
N MET A 27 -20.01 1.39 2.43
CA MET A 27 -20.50 0.72 3.62
C MET A 27 -19.55 -0.37 4.12
N ARG A 28 -18.95 -1.12 3.21
CA ARG A 28 -17.94 -2.13 3.56
C ARG A 28 -16.74 -1.49 4.24
N PHE A 29 -16.22 -0.40 3.70
CA PHE A 29 -15.12 0.33 4.31
C PHE A 29 -15.45 0.81 5.73
N LYS A 30 -16.61 1.42 5.91
CA LYS A 30 -17.02 1.94 7.22
C LYS A 30 -17.15 0.85 8.29
N LYS A 31 -17.47 -0.37 7.88
CA LYS A 31 -17.64 -1.51 8.79
C LYS A 31 -16.40 -2.37 8.92
N SER A 32 -15.41 -2.19 8.04
CA SER A 32 -14.22 -3.04 8.05
C SER A 32 -13.27 -2.66 9.18
N LYS A 33 -12.48 -3.64 9.60
CA LYS A 33 -11.36 -3.46 10.52
C LYS A 33 -10.08 -3.37 9.72
N PRO A 34 -8.99 -2.78 10.28
CA PRO A 34 -7.73 -2.61 9.55
C PRO A 34 -7.23 -3.86 8.85
N MET A 35 -7.29 -5.01 9.52
CA MET A 35 -6.73 -6.26 9.00
C MET A 35 -7.65 -7.00 8.04
N ASP A 36 -8.88 -6.56 7.83
CA ASP A 36 -9.82 -7.22 6.93
C ASP A 36 -9.33 -7.22 5.48
N SER A 37 -8.56 -6.21 5.09
CA SER A 37 -7.96 -6.12 3.75
C SER A 37 -7.00 -7.26 3.43
N ILE A 38 -6.50 -7.99 4.41
CA ILE A 38 -5.62 -9.13 4.16
C ILE A 38 -6.39 -10.25 3.48
N THR A 39 -7.63 -10.48 3.89
CA THR A 39 -8.48 -11.56 3.37
C THR A 39 -9.54 -11.06 2.38
N ASP A 40 -9.94 -9.81 2.47
CA ASP A 40 -10.91 -9.21 1.55
C ASP A 40 -10.16 -8.54 0.39
N LEU A 41 -10.12 -9.22 -0.76
CA LEU A 41 -9.38 -8.77 -1.93
C LEU A 41 -9.90 -7.43 -2.47
N ASP A 42 -11.21 -7.19 -2.41
CA ASP A 42 -11.79 -5.92 -2.88
C ASP A 42 -11.34 -4.75 -2.01
N LEU A 43 -11.32 -4.92 -0.70
CA LEU A 43 -10.82 -3.89 0.22
C LEU A 43 -9.33 -3.63 0.00
N ASN A 44 -8.55 -4.68 -0.18
CA ASN A 44 -7.12 -4.54 -0.46
C ASN A 44 -6.89 -3.76 -1.76
N THR A 45 -7.59 -4.12 -2.82
CA THR A 45 -7.46 -3.47 -4.13
C THR A 45 -7.89 -2.00 -4.05
N LEU A 46 -8.98 -1.72 -3.37
CA LEU A 46 -9.49 -0.36 -3.23
C LEU A 46 -8.49 0.51 -2.44
N SER A 47 -7.98 0.03 -1.32
CA SER A 47 -6.97 0.74 -0.53
C SER A 47 -5.68 0.97 -1.31
N ARG A 48 -5.23 -0.05 -2.05
CA ARG A 48 -4.04 0.08 -2.91
C ARG A 48 -4.25 1.15 -3.98
N ASN A 49 -5.40 1.14 -4.66
CA ASN A 49 -5.69 2.09 -5.73
C ASN A 49 -5.75 3.53 -5.20
N VAL A 50 -6.32 3.74 -4.02
CA VAL A 50 -6.30 5.04 -3.34
C VAL A 50 -4.86 5.48 -3.08
N THR A 51 -4.04 4.58 -2.58
CA THR A 51 -2.65 4.90 -2.25
C THR A 51 -1.81 5.21 -3.50
N VAL A 52 -2.04 4.47 -4.58
CA VAL A 52 -1.39 4.76 -5.88
C VAL A 52 -1.78 6.15 -6.38
N LYS A 53 -3.07 6.46 -6.34
CA LYS A 53 -3.57 7.71 -6.90
C LYS A 53 -3.23 8.92 -6.04
N GLU A 54 -3.44 8.84 -4.74
CA GLU A 54 -3.33 9.99 -3.84
C GLU A 54 -1.94 10.15 -3.24
N TYR A 55 -1.19 9.06 -3.11
CA TYR A 55 0.11 9.06 -2.43
C TYR A 55 1.22 8.43 -3.27
N ARG A 56 0.96 8.23 -4.56
CA ARG A 56 1.95 7.71 -5.53
C ARG A 56 2.67 6.45 -5.04
N TYR A 57 1.91 5.48 -4.56
CA TYR A 57 2.47 4.18 -4.20
C TYR A 57 3.10 3.53 -5.42
N GLY A 58 4.35 3.16 -5.31
CA GLY A 58 5.14 2.58 -6.40
C GLY A 58 6.63 2.53 -6.08
N PRO A 59 7.48 2.40 -7.08
CA PRO A 59 7.18 2.22 -8.50
C PRO A 59 6.62 0.82 -8.80
N LEU A 60 5.99 0.64 -9.95
CA LEU A 60 5.36 -0.62 -10.32
C LEU A 60 6.37 -1.77 -10.36
N ASN A 61 7.56 -1.52 -10.90
CA ASN A 61 8.65 -2.48 -10.93
C ASN A 61 9.94 -1.84 -10.38
N PRO A 62 10.15 -1.91 -9.04
CA PRO A 62 11.32 -1.25 -8.42
C PRO A 62 12.67 -1.78 -8.91
N GLU A 63 12.73 -3.00 -9.44
CA GLU A 63 13.96 -3.60 -9.94
C GLU A 63 14.35 -3.05 -11.32
N ASP A 64 13.40 -2.51 -12.06
CA ASP A 64 13.65 -1.85 -13.34
C ASP A 64 14.07 -0.40 -13.08
N GLU A 65 15.37 -0.18 -12.90
CA GLU A 65 15.90 1.14 -12.57
C GLU A 65 15.60 2.16 -13.67
N LYS A 66 15.70 1.76 -14.93
CA LYS A 66 15.43 2.64 -16.06
C LYS A 66 13.96 3.02 -16.15
N GLY A 67 13.07 2.04 -16.01
CA GLY A 67 11.63 2.28 -16.02
C GLY A 67 11.13 3.06 -14.80
N SER A 68 11.83 2.97 -13.68
CA SER A 68 11.48 3.65 -12.43
C SER A 68 12.15 5.02 -12.26
N LYS A 69 13.00 5.42 -13.17
CA LYS A 69 13.78 6.64 -13.05
C LYS A 69 12.92 7.88 -12.81
N LYS A 70 11.88 8.06 -13.61
CA LYS A 70 10.99 9.22 -13.48
C LYS A 70 10.26 9.22 -12.14
N PHE A 71 9.85 8.07 -11.67
CA PHE A 71 9.19 7.96 -10.37
C PHE A 71 10.06 8.51 -9.24
N TRP A 72 11.33 8.10 -9.20
CA TRP A 72 12.26 8.55 -8.16
C TRP A 72 12.65 10.01 -8.32
N GLU A 73 12.77 10.49 -9.56
CA GLU A 73 13.03 11.90 -9.82
C GLU A 73 11.87 12.78 -9.32
N ASP A 74 10.64 12.39 -9.62
CA ASP A 74 9.45 13.12 -9.17
C ASP A 74 9.35 13.13 -7.63
N LYS A 75 9.67 12.00 -6.99
CA LYS A 75 9.68 11.91 -5.54
C LYS A 75 10.76 12.79 -4.91
N ALA A 76 11.95 12.79 -5.49
CA ALA A 76 13.05 13.64 -5.04
C ALA A 76 12.69 15.12 -5.14
N GLU A 77 12.04 15.51 -6.23
CA GLU A 77 11.58 16.89 -6.42
C GLU A 77 10.53 17.28 -5.38
N MET A 78 9.52 16.42 -5.18
CA MET A 78 8.47 16.68 -4.21
C MET A 78 9.01 16.83 -2.78
N TRP A 79 9.99 16.03 -2.41
CA TRP A 79 10.58 16.03 -1.06
C TRP A 79 11.79 16.95 -0.94
N ASP A 80 12.14 17.68 -2.00
CA ASP A 80 13.28 18.59 -2.04
C ASP A 80 14.57 17.91 -1.58
N THR A 81 14.88 16.79 -2.21
CA THR A 81 16.04 15.96 -1.88
C THR A 81 16.68 15.38 -3.15
N THR A 82 17.74 14.60 -2.98
CA THR A 82 18.39 13.91 -4.10
C THR A 82 17.64 12.61 -4.44
N VAL A 83 17.83 12.12 -5.66
CA VAL A 83 17.28 10.82 -6.09
C VAL A 83 17.83 9.69 -5.20
N GLU A 84 19.12 9.71 -4.90
CA GLU A 84 19.75 8.69 -4.05
C GLU A 84 19.12 8.67 -2.65
N HIS A 85 18.86 9.82 -2.08
CA HIS A 85 18.23 9.92 -0.77
C HIS A 85 16.75 9.45 -0.83
N ALA A 86 16.01 9.87 -1.85
CA ALA A 86 14.63 9.43 -2.04
C ALA A 86 14.53 7.91 -2.13
N LYS A 87 15.47 7.26 -2.81
CA LYS A 87 15.51 5.80 -2.95
C LYS A 87 15.74 5.05 -1.65
N THR A 88 16.17 5.69 -0.58
CA THR A 88 16.31 5.05 0.72
C THR A 88 14.98 4.92 1.45
N SER A 89 13.96 5.64 1.04
CA SER A 89 12.65 5.68 1.68
C SER A 89 11.75 4.61 1.05
N ARG A 90 11.71 3.44 1.67
CA ARG A 90 10.97 2.26 1.16
C ARG A 90 9.95 1.80 2.18
N CYS A 91 8.93 1.08 1.73
CA CYS A 91 7.98 0.43 2.65
C CYS A 91 8.73 -0.43 3.67
N SER A 92 9.79 -1.11 3.26
CA SER A 92 10.57 -2.00 4.15
C SER A 92 11.16 -1.29 5.37
N ASN A 93 11.34 0.01 5.35
CA ASN A 93 11.78 0.79 6.51
C ASN A 93 10.76 1.83 6.98
N CYS A 94 9.52 1.70 6.52
CA CYS A 94 8.42 2.57 6.93
C CYS A 94 7.85 2.15 8.28
N SER A 95 7.55 3.12 9.12
CA SER A 95 6.94 2.87 10.44
C SER A 95 5.54 2.26 10.38
N ALA A 96 4.89 2.29 9.22
CA ALA A 96 3.58 1.68 9.00
C ALA A 96 3.65 0.26 8.45
N PHE A 97 4.84 -0.24 8.12
CA PHE A 97 5.02 -1.54 7.47
C PHE A 97 5.05 -2.66 8.50
N ASN A 98 3.93 -3.36 8.63
CA ASN A 98 3.75 -4.43 9.60
C ASN A 98 4.26 -5.75 9.04
N GLN A 99 5.36 -6.24 9.61
CA GLN A 99 5.96 -7.53 9.31
C GLN A 99 6.03 -8.44 10.54
N LYS A 100 5.13 -8.26 11.49
CA LYS A 100 5.02 -9.19 12.62
C LYS A 100 4.74 -10.60 12.09
N PRO A 101 5.30 -11.65 12.74
CA PRO A 101 5.08 -13.03 12.28
C PRO A 101 3.61 -13.40 12.10
N ALA A 102 2.73 -12.99 13.00
CA ALA A 102 1.30 -13.24 12.90
C ALA A 102 0.69 -12.59 11.65
N THR A 103 1.11 -11.36 11.35
CA THR A 103 0.64 -10.64 10.16
C THR A 103 1.13 -11.30 8.88
N ILE A 104 2.41 -11.64 8.82
CA ILE A 104 3.02 -12.32 7.67
C ILE A 104 2.35 -13.68 7.42
N ASN A 105 2.10 -14.44 8.47
CA ASN A 105 1.42 -15.73 8.36
C ASN A 105 -0.01 -15.58 7.82
N LYS A 106 -0.72 -14.57 8.28
CA LYS A 106 -2.08 -14.28 7.80
C LYS A 106 -2.09 -13.90 6.32
N ILE A 107 -1.14 -13.08 5.90
CA ILE A 107 -0.98 -12.69 4.49
C ILE A 107 -0.63 -13.92 3.63
N ALA A 108 0.33 -14.71 4.06
CA ALA A 108 0.75 -15.91 3.33
C ALA A 108 -0.40 -16.90 3.16
N LYS A 109 -1.21 -17.09 4.21
CA LYS A 109 -2.38 -17.95 4.18
C LYS A 109 -3.44 -17.42 3.20
N ALA A 110 -3.65 -16.10 3.19
CA ALA A 110 -4.62 -15.48 2.29
C ALA A 110 -4.21 -15.61 0.81
N ILE A 111 -2.90 -15.58 0.53
CA ILE A 111 -2.39 -15.81 -0.83
C ILE A 111 -2.62 -17.26 -1.26
N GLY A 112 -2.53 -18.21 -0.32
CA GLY A 112 -2.75 -19.62 -0.59
C GLY A 112 -1.46 -20.38 -0.86
N ASP A 113 -1.48 -21.31 -1.82
CA ASP A 113 -0.32 -22.10 -2.19
C ASP A 113 0.83 -21.16 -2.60
N GLN A 114 2.04 -21.47 -2.19
CA GLN A 114 3.22 -20.63 -2.43
C GLN A 114 3.19 -19.29 -1.65
N GLY A 115 2.21 -19.07 -0.77
CA GLY A 115 2.07 -17.81 -0.05
C GLY A 115 3.31 -17.40 0.73
N LYS A 116 3.92 -18.32 1.47
CA LYS A 116 5.15 -18.06 2.23
C LYS A 116 6.31 -17.67 1.32
N LYS A 117 6.44 -18.34 0.17
CA LYS A 117 7.48 -18.06 -0.80
C LYS A 117 7.31 -16.69 -1.43
N ILE A 118 6.08 -16.36 -1.83
CA ILE A 118 5.74 -15.07 -2.44
C ILE A 118 6.00 -13.92 -1.45
N VAL A 119 5.55 -14.06 -0.21
CA VAL A 119 5.77 -13.05 0.84
C VAL A 119 7.25 -12.79 1.05
N LYS A 120 8.05 -13.85 1.10
CA LYS A 120 9.49 -13.73 1.29
C LYS A 120 10.18 -13.08 0.09
N GLN A 121 9.87 -13.52 -1.12
CA GLN A 121 10.49 -13.02 -2.34
C GLN A 121 10.19 -11.55 -2.59
N SER A 122 8.96 -11.14 -2.36
CA SER A 122 8.51 -9.77 -2.59
C SER A 122 8.59 -8.89 -1.36
N ASN A 123 9.03 -9.44 -0.22
CA ASN A 123 9.07 -8.74 1.05
C ASN A 123 7.75 -8.03 1.34
N ILE A 124 6.66 -8.80 1.33
CA ILE A 124 5.33 -8.27 1.53
C ILE A 124 5.05 -8.04 3.02
N GLY A 125 4.44 -6.93 3.34
CA GLY A 125 3.93 -6.62 4.66
C GLY A 125 2.58 -5.94 4.56
N PHE A 126 2.03 -5.51 5.68
CA PHE A 126 0.75 -4.82 5.73
C PHE A 126 0.95 -3.36 6.08
N CYS A 127 0.41 -2.45 5.26
CA CYS A 127 0.47 -1.01 5.52
C CYS A 127 -0.60 -0.61 6.53
N GLU A 128 -0.17 -0.21 7.74
CA GLU A 128 -1.08 0.22 8.81
C GLU A 128 -1.69 1.61 8.57
N PHE A 129 -1.14 2.39 7.63
CA PHE A 129 -1.72 3.67 7.26
C PHE A 129 -2.91 3.52 6.31
N PHE A 130 -2.76 2.69 5.29
CA PHE A 130 -3.72 2.61 4.19
C PHE A 130 -4.41 1.25 4.05
N TRP A 131 -4.08 0.30 4.92
CA TRP A 131 -4.75 -0.99 5.04
C TRP A 131 -4.74 -1.81 3.75
N PHE A 132 -3.55 -2.07 3.25
CA PHE A 132 -3.37 -2.99 2.13
C PHE A 132 -2.04 -3.72 2.24
N LYS A 133 -1.92 -4.82 1.52
CA LYS A 133 -0.67 -5.58 1.42
C LYS A 133 0.27 -4.82 0.49
N CYS A 134 1.43 -4.44 0.98
CA CYS A 134 2.39 -3.66 0.21
C CYS A 134 3.73 -4.37 0.11
N ALA A 135 4.50 -4.02 -0.90
CA ALA A 135 5.81 -4.60 -1.16
C ALA A 135 6.91 -3.71 -0.58
N GLY A 136 7.87 -4.33 0.11
CA GLY A 136 8.92 -3.60 0.81
C GLY A 136 9.84 -2.75 -0.07
N ALA A 137 9.99 -3.11 -1.34
CA ALA A 137 10.83 -2.35 -2.27
C ALA A 137 10.16 -1.10 -2.85
N ARG A 138 8.86 -0.92 -2.61
CA ARG A 138 8.12 0.26 -3.06
C ARG A 138 8.11 1.34 -2.00
N THR A 139 7.51 2.47 -2.31
CA THR A 139 7.34 3.60 -1.40
C THR A 139 6.03 4.32 -1.69
N CYS A 140 5.67 5.29 -0.88
CA CYS A 140 4.57 6.22 -1.15
C CYS A 140 4.90 7.58 -0.54
N ASP A 141 4.10 8.60 -0.88
CA ASP A 141 4.35 9.96 -0.39
C ASP A 141 4.06 10.13 1.11
N ALA A 142 3.38 9.17 1.73
CA ALA A 142 3.11 9.17 3.17
C ALA A 142 4.17 8.41 3.99
N TRP A 143 5.28 8.02 3.37
CA TRP A 143 6.35 7.27 4.04
C TRP A 143 6.87 8.01 5.28
N VAL A 144 7.05 7.27 6.35
CA VAL A 144 7.65 7.76 7.60
C VAL A 144 8.65 6.72 8.07
N GLY A 145 9.90 7.14 8.27
CA GLY A 145 10.96 6.24 8.73
C GLY A 145 10.74 5.71 10.14
N GLY A 146 11.50 4.67 10.49
CA GLY A 146 11.47 4.07 11.83
C GLY A 146 10.92 2.65 11.85
N GLY A 147 10.54 2.10 10.72
CA GLY A 147 10.08 0.72 10.62
C GLY A 147 11.16 -0.26 10.20
N PRO A 148 10.77 -1.49 9.92
CA PRO A 148 9.38 -1.99 9.96
C PRO A 148 8.88 -2.29 11.38
N ILE A 149 7.58 -2.60 11.48
CA ILE A 149 6.98 -3.16 12.69
C ILE A 149 7.25 -4.67 12.69
N THR A 150 7.96 -5.15 13.65
CA THR A 150 8.35 -6.58 13.74
C THR A 150 7.94 -7.26 15.04
#